data_935443894a299ba58ae442db6a801d29
#
_entry.id   935443894a299ba58ae442db6a801d29
#
_cell.length_a   1.000
_cell.length_b   1.000
_cell.length_c   1.000
_cell.angle_alpha   90.00
_cell.angle_beta   90.00
_cell.angle_gamma   90.00
#
_symmetry.space_group_name_H-M   'P 1'
#
loop_
_entity.id
_entity.type
_entity.pdbx_description
1 polymer ?
#
loop_
_entity_poly.entity_id
_entity_poly.type
_entity_poly.pdbx_seq_one_letter_code
_entity_poly.pdbx_strand_id
1 'polypeptide(L)'
;MFSIPDGIMSPDSMVQLIADLHLVDAKIAEGGLNDSATKAIAPSYYSFVLKKHKLDTAMFNKNFRFYLGHPAYFNEMYARALDELSKRQAENQ
;
A
#
# COMPACT_ATOMS: atom_id res chain seq x y z
N MET A 1 23.82 -8.14 -1.37
CA MET A 1 23.07 -6.89 -1.45
C MET A 1 21.83 -7.07 -2.32
N PHE A 2 20.70 -6.60 -1.84
CA PHE A 2 19.43 -6.73 -2.55
C PHE A 2 19.38 -5.76 -3.74
N SER A 3 19.11 -6.29 -4.93
CA SER A 3 19.09 -5.51 -6.16
C SER A 3 17.67 -5.42 -6.73
N ILE A 4 17.27 -4.21 -7.11
CA ILE A 4 15.94 -3.96 -7.65
C ILE A 4 15.99 -3.99 -9.18
N PRO A 5 15.27 -4.91 -9.84
CA PRO A 5 15.23 -4.94 -11.31
C PRO A 5 14.59 -3.68 -11.91
N ASP A 6 14.92 -3.40 -13.18
CA ASP A 6 14.25 -2.35 -13.92
C ASP A 6 12.74 -2.64 -14.02
N GLY A 7 11.94 -1.60 -13.93
CA GLY A 7 10.49 -1.74 -13.98
C GLY A 7 9.81 -2.09 -12.67
N ILE A 8 10.60 -2.26 -11.60
CA ILE A 8 10.08 -2.47 -10.25
C ILE A 8 10.24 -1.17 -9.46
N MET A 9 9.23 -0.81 -8.67
CA MET A 9 9.24 0.38 -7.83
C MET A 9 10.39 0.33 -6.83
N SER A 10 10.95 1.51 -6.51
CA SER A 10 11.95 1.61 -5.45
C SER A 10 11.34 1.23 -4.09
N PRO A 11 12.18 0.83 -3.12
CA PRO A 11 11.68 0.57 -1.77
C PRO A 11 10.94 1.75 -1.14
N ASP A 12 11.44 2.97 -1.34
CA ASP A 12 10.78 4.16 -0.80
C ASP A 12 9.40 4.37 -1.39
N SER A 13 9.25 4.14 -2.70
CA SER A 13 7.93 4.21 -3.36
C SER A 13 6.99 3.12 -2.85
N MET A 14 7.51 1.91 -2.64
CA MET A 14 6.72 0.80 -2.09
C MET A 14 6.25 1.10 -0.67
N VAL A 15 7.10 1.71 0.15
CA VAL A 15 6.71 2.12 1.51
C VAL A 15 5.52 3.07 1.47
N GLN A 16 5.54 4.06 0.58
CA GLN A 16 4.43 5.00 0.44
C GLN A 16 3.15 4.32 -0.05
N LEU A 17 3.28 3.40 -1.01
CA LEU A 17 2.15 2.64 -1.52
C LEU A 17 1.52 1.77 -0.42
N ILE A 18 2.34 1.04 0.33
CA ILE A 18 1.89 0.19 1.44
C ILE A 18 1.18 1.04 2.50
N ALA A 19 1.73 2.21 2.83
CA ALA A 19 1.12 3.12 3.80
C ALA A 19 -0.27 3.56 3.34
N ASP A 20 -0.41 3.96 2.07
CA ASP A 20 -1.69 4.40 1.53
C ASP A 20 -2.71 3.25 1.50
N LEU A 21 -2.28 2.03 1.13
CA LEU A 21 -3.15 0.86 1.14
C LEU A 21 -3.61 0.50 2.55
N HIS A 22 -2.72 0.63 3.52
CA HIS A 22 -3.06 0.38 4.92
C HIS A 22 -4.13 1.36 5.42
N LEU A 23 -4.05 2.63 5.00
CA LEU A 23 -5.07 3.63 5.32
C LEU A 23 -6.43 3.28 4.72
N VAL A 24 -6.44 2.78 3.48
CA VAL A 24 -7.68 2.32 2.84
C VAL A 24 -8.28 1.15 3.61
N ASP A 25 -7.44 0.17 3.97
CA ASP A 25 -7.89 -0.99 4.73
C ASP A 25 -8.50 -0.57 6.07
N ALA A 26 -7.86 0.37 6.78
CA ALA A 26 -8.36 0.88 8.05
C ALA A 26 -9.71 1.59 7.87
N LYS A 27 -9.86 2.38 6.81
CA LYS A 27 -11.10 3.08 6.53
C LYS A 27 -12.24 2.12 6.22
N ILE A 28 -11.96 1.07 5.46
CA ILE A 28 -12.93 0.03 5.17
C ILE A 28 -13.35 -0.69 6.45
N ALA A 29 -12.38 -0.99 7.32
CA ALA A 29 -12.66 -1.64 8.61
C ALA A 29 -13.53 -0.78 9.51
N GLU A 30 -13.37 0.54 9.49
CA GLU A 30 -14.24 1.46 10.24
C GLU A 30 -15.69 1.41 9.77
N GLY A 31 -15.91 1.24 8.46
CA GLY A 31 -17.27 1.13 7.91
C GLY A 31 -17.94 -0.20 8.18
N GLY A 32 -17.17 -1.21 8.62
CA GLY A 32 -17.66 -2.55 8.90
C GLY A 32 -17.56 -3.47 7.69
N LEU A 33 -17.02 -4.67 7.91
CA LEU A 33 -16.75 -5.63 6.84
C LEU A 33 -18.03 -6.14 6.16
N ASN A 34 -19.17 -6.09 6.86
CA ASN A 34 -20.44 -6.57 6.34
C ASN A 34 -21.35 -5.45 5.84
N ASP A 35 -20.87 -4.21 5.89
CA ASP A 35 -21.64 -3.06 5.43
C ASP A 35 -21.64 -3.02 3.89
N SER A 36 -22.85 -3.05 3.31
CA SER A 36 -23.01 -3.06 1.85
C SER A 36 -22.45 -1.80 1.20
N ALA A 37 -22.66 -0.64 1.83
CA ALA A 37 -22.15 0.63 1.29
C ALA A 37 -20.63 0.64 1.28
N THR A 38 -19.99 0.16 2.35
CA THR A 38 -18.53 0.06 2.44
C THR A 38 -17.98 -0.88 1.36
N LYS A 39 -18.60 -2.05 1.18
CA LYS A 39 -18.20 -2.99 0.14
C LYS A 39 -18.32 -2.40 -1.25
N ALA A 40 -19.36 -1.61 -1.49
CA ALA A 40 -19.60 -1.00 -2.79
C ALA A 40 -18.53 0.04 -3.16
N ILE A 41 -18.02 0.79 -2.18
CA ILE A 41 -17.05 1.86 -2.42
C ILE A 41 -15.58 1.41 -2.31
N ALA A 42 -15.31 0.25 -1.72
CA ALA A 42 -13.94 -0.24 -1.51
C ALA A 42 -13.11 -0.28 -2.80
N PRO A 43 -13.62 -0.81 -3.93
CA PRO A 43 -12.84 -0.81 -5.18
C PRO A 43 -12.44 0.59 -5.63
N SER A 44 -13.28 1.60 -5.39
CA SER A 44 -12.96 2.99 -5.75
C SER A 44 -11.79 3.54 -4.93
N TYR A 45 -11.71 3.19 -3.66
CA TYR A 45 -10.58 3.60 -2.82
C TYR A 45 -9.27 2.99 -3.31
N TYR A 46 -9.27 1.68 -3.61
CA TYR A 46 -8.06 1.02 -4.11
C TYR A 46 -7.65 1.58 -5.48
N SER A 47 -8.63 1.81 -6.35
CA SER A 47 -8.38 2.40 -7.66
C SER A 47 -7.76 3.79 -7.54
N PHE A 48 -8.25 4.60 -6.60
CA PHE A 48 -7.69 5.92 -6.32
C PHE A 48 -6.22 5.83 -5.90
N VAL A 49 -5.89 4.90 -4.99
CA VAL A 49 -4.51 4.71 -4.54
C VAL A 49 -3.61 4.30 -5.71
N LEU A 50 -4.04 3.35 -6.53
CA LEU A 50 -3.25 2.91 -7.68
C LEU A 50 -3.00 4.07 -8.65
N LYS A 51 -4.00 4.87 -8.95
CA LYS A 51 -3.85 6.05 -9.82
C LYS A 51 -2.90 7.08 -9.24
N LYS A 52 -2.98 7.31 -7.93
CA LYS A 52 -2.07 8.23 -7.23
C LYS A 52 -0.61 7.83 -7.45
N HIS A 53 -0.35 6.52 -7.45
CA HIS A 53 1.01 5.97 -7.65
C HIS A 53 1.32 5.66 -9.11
N LYS A 54 0.42 6.04 -10.03
CA LYS A 54 0.58 5.82 -11.48
C LYS A 54 0.73 4.33 -11.84
N LEU A 55 -0.05 3.49 -11.16
CA LEU A 55 -0.05 2.05 -11.34
C LEU A 55 -1.36 1.58 -11.94
N ASP A 56 -1.30 0.57 -12.81
CA ASP A 56 -2.45 -0.25 -13.15
C ASP A 56 -2.38 -1.56 -12.35
N THR A 57 -3.40 -2.41 -12.48
CA THR A 57 -3.48 -3.68 -11.76
C THR A 57 -2.32 -4.60 -12.10
N ALA A 58 -1.91 -4.65 -13.36
CA ALA A 58 -0.80 -5.50 -13.80
C ALA A 58 0.52 -5.08 -13.17
N MET A 59 0.81 -3.78 -13.15
CA MET A 59 2.02 -3.25 -12.52
C MET A 59 2.00 -3.44 -11.01
N PHE A 60 0.84 -3.23 -10.39
CA PHE A 60 0.67 -3.47 -8.96
C PHE A 60 1.02 -4.91 -8.61
N ASN A 61 0.44 -5.88 -9.34
CA ASN A 61 0.70 -7.30 -9.11
C ASN A 61 2.16 -7.66 -9.32
N LYS A 62 2.78 -7.13 -10.37
CA LYS A 62 4.20 -7.36 -10.67
C LYS A 62 5.09 -6.90 -9.50
N ASN A 63 4.84 -5.71 -8.99
CA ASN A 63 5.62 -5.15 -7.89
C ASN A 63 5.44 -5.93 -6.60
N PHE A 64 4.21 -6.27 -6.26
CA PHE A 64 3.94 -7.05 -5.05
C PHE A 64 4.53 -8.44 -5.12
N ARG A 65 4.43 -9.11 -6.26
CA ARG A 65 5.04 -10.44 -6.43
C ARG A 65 6.54 -10.40 -6.22
N PHE A 66 7.20 -9.38 -6.76
CA PHE A 66 8.64 -9.24 -6.60
C PHE A 66 9.01 -9.13 -5.12
N TYR A 67 8.37 -8.21 -4.40
CA TYR A 67 8.70 -7.97 -2.99
C TYR A 67 8.24 -9.11 -2.08
N LEU A 68 7.13 -9.76 -2.38
CA LEU A 68 6.67 -10.94 -1.63
C LEU A 68 7.63 -12.12 -1.77
N GLY A 69 8.38 -12.17 -2.87
CA GLY A 69 9.44 -13.16 -3.06
C GLY A 69 10.66 -12.94 -2.14
N HIS A 70 10.69 -11.81 -1.40
CA HIS A 70 11.76 -11.47 -0.47
C HIS A 70 11.14 -11.09 0.89
N PRO A 71 10.59 -12.07 1.63
CA PRO A 71 9.75 -11.80 2.80
C PRO A 71 10.40 -10.98 3.91
N ALA A 72 11.67 -11.21 4.19
CA ALA A 72 12.37 -10.42 5.22
C ALA A 72 12.44 -8.94 4.83
N TYR A 73 12.71 -8.67 3.56
CA TYR A 73 12.78 -7.32 3.04
C TYR A 73 11.39 -6.66 3.01
N PHE A 74 10.38 -7.42 2.61
CA PHE A 74 8.99 -6.94 2.60
C PHE A 74 8.52 -6.57 4.01
N ASN A 75 8.84 -7.38 5.01
CA ASN A 75 8.49 -7.10 6.39
C ASN A 75 9.14 -5.82 6.89
N GLU A 76 10.40 -5.57 6.50
CA GLU A 76 11.09 -4.32 6.83
C GLU A 76 10.41 -3.10 6.19
N MET A 77 10.01 -3.21 4.94
CA MET A 77 9.28 -2.14 4.26
C MET A 77 7.92 -1.89 4.91
N TYR A 78 7.23 -2.95 5.33
CA TYR A 78 5.94 -2.81 6.00
C TYR A 78 6.10 -2.09 7.34
N ALA A 79 7.14 -2.41 8.10
CA ALA A 79 7.45 -1.69 9.34
C ALA A 79 7.72 -0.21 9.08
N ARG A 80 8.46 0.11 8.01
CA ARG A 80 8.69 1.49 7.59
C ARG A 80 7.40 2.20 7.20
N ALA A 81 6.47 1.47 6.56
CA ALA A 81 5.18 2.03 6.19
C ALA A 81 4.35 2.41 7.41
N LEU A 82 4.37 1.59 8.46
CA LEU A 82 3.70 1.90 9.72
C LEU A 82 4.30 3.12 10.40
N ASP A 83 5.63 3.26 10.37
CA ASP A 83 6.32 4.45 10.88
C ASP A 83 5.90 5.70 10.10
N GLU A 84 5.79 5.60 8.78
CA GLU A 84 5.33 6.69 7.92
C GLU A 84 3.92 7.14 8.31
N LEU A 85 3.03 6.21 8.57
CA LEU A 85 1.66 6.51 9.01
C LEU A 85 1.65 7.23 10.35
N SER A 86 2.50 6.81 11.29
CA SER A 86 2.64 7.46 12.59
C SER A 86 3.10 8.90 12.45
N LYS A 87 4.05 9.15 11.55
CA LYS A 87 4.52 10.51 11.26
C LYS A 87 3.41 11.37 10.68
N ARG A 88 2.66 10.86 9.71
CA ARG A 88 1.54 11.58 9.09
C ARG A 88 0.49 11.95 10.13
N GLN A 89 0.18 11.04 11.05
CA GLN A 89 -0.77 11.28 12.12
C GLN A 89 -0.28 12.40 13.06
N ALA A 90 0.98 12.37 13.44
CA ALA A 90 1.58 13.39 14.30
C ALA A 90 1.58 14.78 13.64
N GLU A 91 1.85 14.85 12.33
CA GLU A 91 1.86 16.09 11.57
C GLU A 91 0.47 16.72 11.43
N ASN A 92 -0.58 15.92 11.51
CA ASN A 92 -1.96 16.35 11.32
C ASN A 92 -2.71 16.65 12.63
N GLN A 93 -2.01 16.62 13.76
CA GLN A 93 -2.59 16.95 15.06
C GLN A 93 -2.43 18.42 15.42
#